data_db95914385165f546ec1fb51635ee0d7
#
_entry.id   db95914385165f546ec1fb51635ee0d7
#
_cell.length_a   1.000
_cell.length_b   1.000
_cell.length_c   1.000
_cell.angle_alpha   90.00
_cell.angle_beta   90.00
_cell.angle_gamma   90.00
#
_symmetry.space_group_name_H-M   'P 1'
#
loop_
_entity.id
_entity.type
_entity.pdbx_description
1 polymer ?
#
loop_
_entity_poly.entity_id
_entity_poly.type
_entity_poly.pdbx_seq_one_letter_code
_entity_poly.pdbx_strand_id
1 'polypeptide(L)'
;MSDFGHRDSYVAAVKAKLLSLNPSIPVIDISHEIEPYNIAHAAFVLKSVFKDFPEGTVHLTAVNAHSGGDETYMAIKLEGHYFIGADNGLFSLLSDKSPELIIELPKDNGYSPSFPEKTMLAYAAIALASGKAAEELGQPVSQVRQMLNRQIRVAKNMIAGNIVHIDRYGNLICNISKELFDQNRGSRPFTVSFAKEHFDSLSETYKSGDHGDCIVFFNSYNLLEIAICQGNASELLGLTYDSPVTIRFHE
;
A
#
# COMPACT_ATOMS: atom_id res chain seq x y z
N MET A 1 -8.74 -4.02 5.52
CA MET A 1 -7.81 -4.61 4.54
C MET A 1 -7.11 -5.80 5.16
N SER A 2 -6.89 -6.90 4.40
CA SER A 2 -6.19 -8.10 4.91
C SER A 2 -5.53 -8.91 3.78
N ASP A 3 -4.73 -9.90 4.16
CA ASP A 3 -4.19 -10.95 3.31
C ASP A 3 -4.95 -12.29 3.46
N PHE A 4 -6.18 -12.26 3.97
CA PHE A 4 -7.01 -13.45 4.22
C PHE A 4 -7.62 -14.07 2.97
N GLY A 5 -7.73 -13.29 1.88
CA GLY A 5 -8.53 -13.65 0.71
C GLY A 5 -10.03 -13.70 1.01
N HIS A 6 -10.81 -14.14 0.04
CA HIS A 6 -12.27 -14.27 0.15
C HIS A 6 -12.75 -15.73 0.22
N ARG A 7 -11.83 -16.69 0.22
CA ARG A 7 -12.18 -18.11 0.22
C ARG A 7 -12.70 -18.60 1.56
N ASP A 8 -12.11 -18.09 2.64
CA ASP A 8 -12.38 -18.52 4.01
C ASP A 8 -13.27 -17.51 4.76
N SER A 9 -13.69 -17.86 5.97
CA SER A 9 -14.63 -17.07 6.78
C SER A 9 -14.00 -15.89 7.54
N TYR A 10 -12.68 -15.70 7.46
CA TYR A 10 -11.96 -14.76 8.34
C TYR A 10 -12.43 -13.30 8.15
N VAL A 11 -12.57 -12.84 6.90
CA VAL A 11 -13.09 -11.50 6.59
C VAL A 11 -14.49 -11.31 7.16
N ALA A 12 -15.38 -12.28 6.93
CA ALA A 12 -16.73 -12.25 7.44
C ALA A 12 -16.77 -12.22 8.98
N ALA A 13 -15.89 -12.99 9.64
CA ALA A 13 -15.80 -13.04 11.10
C ALA A 13 -15.38 -11.70 11.72
N VAL A 14 -14.40 -10.98 11.12
CA VAL A 14 -14.00 -9.64 11.55
C VAL A 14 -15.16 -8.65 11.33
N LYS A 15 -15.76 -8.64 10.14
CA LYS A 15 -16.90 -7.74 9.82
C LYS A 15 -18.10 -7.98 10.72
N ALA A 16 -18.46 -9.23 10.99
CA ALA A 16 -19.53 -9.58 11.93
C ALA A 16 -19.23 -9.03 13.34
N LYS A 17 -17.97 -9.09 13.77
CA LYS A 17 -17.57 -8.51 15.05
C LYS A 17 -17.70 -6.99 15.07
N LEU A 18 -17.23 -6.29 14.03
CA LEU A 18 -17.40 -4.84 13.91
C LEU A 18 -18.85 -4.44 13.96
N LEU A 19 -19.72 -5.10 13.17
CA LEU A 19 -21.18 -4.88 13.16
C LEU A 19 -21.83 -5.14 14.52
N SER A 20 -21.39 -6.18 15.25
CA SER A 20 -21.93 -6.48 16.59
C SER A 20 -21.57 -5.43 17.63
N LEU A 21 -20.45 -4.72 17.45
CA LEU A 21 -19.99 -3.67 18.35
C LEU A 21 -20.70 -2.32 18.05
N ASN A 22 -20.80 -1.96 16.78
CA ASN A 22 -21.54 -0.78 16.36
C ASN A 22 -22.06 -0.93 14.91
N PRO A 23 -23.34 -1.28 14.73
CA PRO A 23 -23.93 -1.48 13.39
C PRO A 23 -24.10 -0.19 12.59
N SER A 24 -23.92 0.98 13.20
CA SER A 24 -24.09 2.27 12.52
C SER A 24 -22.81 2.75 11.82
N ILE A 25 -21.66 2.14 12.09
CA ILE A 25 -20.41 2.52 11.47
C ILE A 25 -20.27 1.79 10.12
N PRO A 26 -20.12 2.53 9.00
CA PRO A 26 -19.90 1.90 7.70
C PRO A 26 -18.53 1.20 7.66
N VAL A 27 -18.51 -0.02 7.14
CA VAL A 27 -17.28 -0.79 6.93
C VAL A 27 -17.08 -0.95 5.43
N ILE A 28 -15.96 -0.41 4.92
CA ILE A 28 -15.60 -0.44 3.50
C ILE A 28 -14.35 -1.30 3.33
N ASP A 29 -14.40 -2.24 2.40
CA ASP A 29 -13.25 -3.08 2.06
C ASP A 29 -12.32 -2.32 1.10
N ILE A 30 -11.05 -2.20 1.48
CA ILE A 30 -10.00 -1.72 0.56
C ILE A 30 -9.57 -2.89 -0.33
N SER A 31 -9.06 -3.95 0.27
CA SER A 31 -8.73 -5.21 -0.39
C SER A 31 -8.57 -6.31 0.66
N HIS A 32 -8.95 -7.53 0.29
CA HIS A 32 -8.63 -8.75 1.04
C HIS A 32 -7.76 -9.72 0.23
N GLU A 33 -7.37 -9.29 -0.98
CA GLU A 33 -6.49 -10.02 -1.91
C GLU A 33 -5.04 -9.48 -1.84
N ILE A 34 -4.60 -8.99 -0.67
CA ILE A 34 -3.19 -8.72 -0.46
C ILE A 34 -2.44 -10.04 -0.52
N GLU A 35 -1.32 -10.06 -1.22
CA GLU A 35 -0.47 -11.25 -1.26
C GLU A 35 -0.09 -11.68 0.17
N PRO A 36 -0.25 -12.95 0.54
CA PRO A 36 -0.01 -13.41 1.90
C PRO A 36 1.36 -12.98 2.44
N TYR A 37 1.34 -12.38 3.63
CA TYR A 37 2.52 -11.88 4.36
C TYR A 37 3.26 -10.71 3.69
N ASN A 38 2.80 -10.19 2.56
CA ASN A 38 3.47 -9.13 1.80
C ASN A 38 3.10 -7.73 2.33
N ILE A 39 3.94 -7.21 3.25
CA ILE A 39 3.78 -5.89 3.86
C ILE A 39 3.94 -4.76 2.83
N ALA A 40 4.86 -4.90 1.87
CA ALA A 40 5.09 -3.88 0.85
C ALA A 40 3.89 -3.74 -0.11
N HIS A 41 3.27 -4.85 -0.50
CA HIS A 41 2.02 -4.85 -1.27
C HIS A 41 0.89 -4.19 -0.47
N ALA A 42 0.73 -4.55 0.81
CA ALA A 42 -0.27 -3.94 1.68
C ALA A 42 -0.08 -2.42 1.82
N ALA A 43 1.16 -1.98 2.04
CA ALA A 43 1.49 -0.57 2.14
C ALA A 43 1.20 0.18 0.84
N PHE A 44 1.54 -0.40 -0.33
CA PHE A 44 1.23 0.18 -1.62
C PHE A 44 -0.28 0.38 -1.81
N VAL A 45 -1.07 -0.68 -1.59
CA VAL A 45 -2.53 -0.63 -1.75
C VAL A 45 -3.16 0.38 -0.79
N LEU A 46 -2.76 0.39 0.48
CA LEU A 46 -3.30 1.32 1.46
C LEU A 46 -2.90 2.77 1.16
N LYS A 47 -1.62 3.02 0.86
CA LYS A 47 -1.08 4.34 0.53
C LYS A 47 -1.76 4.96 -0.69
N SER A 48 -2.16 4.15 -1.67
CA SER A 48 -2.78 4.64 -2.91
C SER A 48 -4.21 5.14 -2.71
N VAL A 49 -4.88 4.81 -1.59
CA VAL A 49 -6.32 5.12 -1.42
C VAL A 49 -6.68 5.76 -0.08
N PHE A 50 -5.83 5.69 0.96
CA PHE A 50 -6.27 6.15 2.29
C PHE A 50 -6.64 7.64 2.32
N LYS A 51 -5.98 8.47 1.49
CA LYS A 51 -6.27 9.92 1.39
C LYS A 51 -7.58 10.26 0.68
N ASP A 52 -8.17 9.31 -0.04
CA ASP A 52 -9.48 9.48 -0.67
C ASP A 52 -10.63 9.31 0.33
N PHE A 53 -10.34 8.72 1.49
CA PHE A 53 -11.29 8.62 2.59
C PHE A 53 -11.36 9.94 3.38
N PRO A 54 -12.51 10.25 4.02
CA PRO A 54 -12.61 11.40 4.91
C PRO A 54 -11.60 11.36 6.05
N GLU A 55 -11.11 12.53 6.47
CA GLU A 55 -10.30 12.65 7.69
C GLU A 55 -11.01 12.03 8.90
N GLY A 56 -10.26 11.43 9.79
CA GLY A 56 -10.78 10.68 10.94
C GLY A 56 -11.14 9.23 10.63
N THR A 57 -11.05 8.78 9.35
CA THR A 57 -11.29 7.38 9.00
C THR A 57 -10.31 6.45 9.74
N VAL A 58 -10.83 5.33 10.22
CA VAL A 58 -10.05 4.28 10.89
C VAL A 58 -9.77 3.14 9.92
N HIS A 59 -8.52 2.92 9.59
CA HIS A 59 -8.05 1.86 8.69
C HIS A 59 -7.58 0.65 9.52
N LEU A 60 -8.34 -0.43 9.49
CA LEU A 60 -7.98 -1.70 10.12
C LEU A 60 -7.16 -2.57 9.16
N THR A 61 -5.93 -2.88 9.52
CA THR A 61 -5.01 -3.69 8.72
C THR A 61 -4.73 -5.05 9.38
N ALA A 62 -4.94 -6.11 8.62
CA ALA A 62 -4.77 -7.50 9.03
C ALA A 62 -3.87 -8.22 7.99
N VAL A 63 -2.62 -7.78 7.88
CA VAL A 63 -1.63 -8.35 6.95
C VAL A 63 -0.41 -8.73 7.74
N ASN A 64 0.03 -9.99 7.60
CA ASN A 64 1.17 -10.54 8.34
C ASN A 64 1.13 -10.18 9.84
N ALA A 65 -0.03 -10.37 10.44
CA ALA A 65 -0.27 -9.93 11.82
C ALA A 65 0.26 -10.92 12.88
N HIS A 66 0.80 -12.08 12.45
CA HIS A 66 1.28 -13.17 13.29
C HIS A 66 2.69 -13.61 12.88
N SER A 67 3.70 -12.77 13.12
CA SER A 67 5.04 -13.03 12.57
C SER A 67 6.09 -13.55 13.56
N GLY A 68 5.72 -13.92 14.81
CA GLY A 68 6.76 -14.48 15.66
C GLY A 68 6.58 -14.49 17.18
N GLY A 69 5.38 -14.32 17.71
CA GLY A 69 5.11 -14.54 19.14
C GLY A 69 5.19 -13.31 20.05
N ASP A 70 6.01 -12.32 19.72
CA ASP A 70 6.14 -11.05 20.46
C ASP A 70 5.56 -9.87 19.68
N GLU A 71 4.51 -10.12 18.87
CA GLU A 71 3.86 -9.05 18.12
C GLU A 71 3.31 -7.98 19.04
N THR A 72 3.60 -6.73 18.72
CA THR A 72 2.92 -5.57 19.26
C THR A 72 1.87 -5.06 18.28
N TYR A 73 0.82 -4.47 18.80
CA TYR A 73 -0.28 -3.92 18.00
C TYR A 73 -0.43 -2.45 18.31
N MET A 74 -0.64 -1.67 17.27
CA MET A 74 -0.63 -0.21 17.37
C MET A 74 -1.93 0.39 16.88
N ALA A 75 -2.30 1.51 17.48
CA ALA A 75 -3.18 2.51 16.90
C ALA A 75 -2.35 3.76 16.66
N ILE A 76 -2.24 4.21 15.41
CA ILE A 76 -1.48 5.40 15.06
C ILE A 76 -2.39 6.45 14.41
N LYS A 77 -2.06 7.74 14.64
CA LYS A 77 -2.64 8.85 13.90
C LYS A 77 -1.60 9.41 12.95
N LEU A 78 -1.92 9.42 11.67
CA LEU A 78 -1.02 9.84 10.59
C LEU A 78 -1.82 10.56 9.50
N GLU A 79 -1.42 11.79 9.17
CA GLU A 79 -2.05 12.61 8.13
C GLU A 79 -3.58 12.71 8.27
N GLY A 80 -4.08 12.89 9.51
CA GLY A 80 -5.50 13.03 9.79
C GLY A 80 -6.30 11.72 9.86
N HIS A 81 -5.69 10.58 9.60
CA HIS A 81 -6.31 9.25 9.63
C HIS A 81 -5.81 8.41 10.79
N TYR A 82 -6.59 7.41 11.21
CA TYR A 82 -6.16 6.41 12.17
C TYR A 82 -5.85 5.08 11.48
N PHE A 83 -4.80 4.41 11.91
CA PHE A 83 -4.42 3.09 11.41
C PHE A 83 -4.24 2.14 12.59
N ILE A 84 -4.81 0.95 12.49
CA ILE A 84 -4.77 -0.08 13.53
C ILE A 84 -4.28 -1.37 12.90
N GLY A 85 -3.33 -2.04 13.55
CA GLY A 85 -2.78 -3.31 13.10
C GLY A 85 -1.52 -3.72 13.87
N ALA A 86 -0.85 -4.75 13.39
CA ALA A 86 0.43 -5.19 13.93
C ALA A 86 1.56 -4.20 13.61
N ASP A 87 2.48 -4.01 14.54
CA ASP A 87 3.71 -3.25 14.34
C ASP A 87 4.76 -4.06 13.58
N ASN A 88 4.48 -4.33 12.32
CA ASN A 88 5.29 -5.17 11.44
C ASN A 88 6.07 -4.37 10.38
N GLY A 89 6.03 -3.02 10.45
CA GLY A 89 6.69 -2.11 9.52
C GLY A 89 5.77 -1.49 8.47
N LEU A 90 4.53 -1.95 8.34
CA LEU A 90 3.56 -1.42 7.37
C LEU A 90 3.37 0.09 7.54
N PHE A 91 3.19 0.55 8.77
CA PHE A 91 2.90 1.95 9.06
C PHE A 91 4.02 2.90 8.64
N SER A 92 5.28 2.45 8.70
CA SER A 92 6.44 3.26 8.28
C SER A 92 6.53 3.46 6.76
N LEU A 93 5.77 2.68 5.98
CA LEU A 93 5.75 2.75 4.51
C LEU A 93 4.63 3.65 3.97
N LEU A 94 3.67 4.07 4.81
CA LEU A 94 2.49 4.80 4.39
C LEU A 94 2.78 6.26 4.02
N SER A 95 3.71 6.90 4.74
CA SER A 95 4.04 8.30 4.54
C SER A 95 5.48 8.59 4.95
N ASP A 96 6.07 9.62 4.37
CA ASP A 96 7.36 10.17 4.79
C ASP A 96 7.23 11.10 6.04
N LYS A 97 5.99 11.42 6.44
CA LYS A 97 5.72 12.19 7.65
C LYS A 97 5.72 11.28 8.87
N SER A 98 6.16 11.82 10.01
CA SER A 98 6.05 11.13 11.29
C SER A 98 4.59 11.06 11.74
N PRO A 99 4.14 9.96 12.37
CA PRO A 99 2.84 9.90 13.02
C PRO A 99 2.68 10.99 14.09
N GLU A 100 1.48 11.54 14.18
CA GLU A 100 1.09 12.53 15.19
C GLU A 100 0.96 11.90 16.58
N LEU A 101 0.54 10.63 16.59
CA LEU A 101 0.33 9.84 17.80
C LEU A 101 0.58 8.36 17.51
N ILE A 102 1.18 7.66 18.46
CA ILE A 102 1.43 6.23 18.41
C ILE A 102 1.03 5.64 19.77
N ILE A 103 0.07 4.72 19.75
CA ILE A 103 -0.43 4.02 20.94
C ILE A 103 -0.22 2.53 20.77
N GLU A 104 0.49 1.93 21.73
CA GLU A 104 0.57 0.47 21.84
C GLU A 104 -0.69 -0.07 22.51
N LEU A 105 -1.35 -1.00 21.85
CA LEU A 105 -2.59 -1.61 22.32
C LEU A 105 -2.29 -2.75 23.30
N PRO A 106 -2.94 -2.79 24.49
CA PRO A 106 -2.71 -3.85 25.47
C PRO A 106 -3.29 -5.19 25.02
N LYS A 107 -2.57 -6.27 25.27
CA LYS A 107 -3.01 -7.65 25.07
C LYS A 107 -3.79 -8.13 26.30
N ASP A 108 -4.91 -7.47 26.60
CA ASP A 108 -5.72 -7.75 27.77
C ASP A 108 -7.09 -8.39 27.42
N ASN A 109 -8.10 -8.16 28.24
CA ASN A 109 -9.44 -8.73 28.19
C ASN A 109 -10.00 -8.99 26.79
N GLY A 110 -10.10 -10.27 26.41
CA GLY A 110 -10.65 -10.70 25.12
C GLY A 110 -9.62 -10.89 24.01
N TYR A 111 -8.33 -10.63 24.27
CA TYR A 111 -7.27 -10.92 23.31
C TYR A 111 -7.23 -12.42 22.99
N SER A 112 -7.23 -12.74 21.71
CA SER A 112 -6.97 -14.08 21.20
C SER A 112 -5.70 -14.05 20.38
N PRO A 113 -4.66 -14.75 20.75
CA PRO A 113 -3.40 -14.76 20.00
C PRO A 113 -3.54 -15.36 18.60
N SER A 114 -4.56 -16.18 18.37
CA SER A 114 -4.82 -16.79 17.06
C SER A 114 -5.67 -15.94 16.14
N PHE A 115 -6.34 -14.89 16.63
CA PHE A 115 -7.19 -14.02 15.83
C PHE A 115 -7.39 -12.63 16.50
N PRO A 116 -6.30 -11.84 16.65
CA PRO A 116 -6.35 -10.52 17.28
C PRO A 116 -7.22 -9.55 16.52
N GLU A 117 -7.30 -9.66 15.20
CA GLU A 117 -8.09 -8.79 14.34
C GLU A 117 -9.58 -8.84 14.67
N LYS A 118 -10.12 -10.02 14.94
CA LYS A 118 -11.50 -10.21 15.36
C LYS A 118 -11.74 -9.77 16.80
N THR A 119 -10.74 -9.85 17.64
CA THR A 119 -10.85 -9.56 19.06
C THR A 119 -10.39 -8.14 19.35
N MET A 120 -9.16 -7.94 19.75
CA MET A 120 -8.60 -6.68 20.21
C MET A 120 -8.66 -5.57 19.16
N LEU A 121 -8.24 -5.83 17.90
CA LEU A 121 -8.17 -4.79 16.88
C LEU A 121 -9.55 -4.29 16.45
N ALA A 122 -10.56 -5.18 16.37
CA ALA A 122 -11.93 -4.79 16.08
C ALA A 122 -12.51 -3.87 17.18
N TYR A 123 -12.24 -4.15 18.46
CA TYR A 123 -12.64 -3.27 19.56
C TYR A 123 -11.99 -1.90 19.48
N ALA A 124 -10.66 -1.86 19.28
CA ALA A 124 -9.93 -0.61 19.14
C ALA A 124 -10.44 0.22 17.95
N ALA A 125 -10.68 -0.43 16.80
CA ALA A 125 -11.20 0.23 15.61
C ALA A 125 -12.57 0.87 15.85
N ILE A 126 -13.49 0.13 16.46
CA ILE A 126 -14.84 0.66 16.76
C ILE A 126 -14.79 1.74 17.85
N ALA A 127 -13.93 1.61 18.85
CA ALA A 127 -13.77 2.64 19.88
C ALA A 127 -13.34 3.98 19.27
N LEU A 128 -12.30 3.98 18.39
CA LEU A 128 -11.87 5.19 17.67
C LEU A 128 -12.95 5.73 16.75
N ALA A 129 -13.56 4.88 15.95
CA ALA A 129 -14.62 5.28 15.01
C ALA A 129 -15.88 5.81 15.72
N SER A 130 -16.06 5.45 16.99
CA SER A 130 -17.13 5.98 17.86
C SER A 130 -16.72 7.26 18.62
N GLY A 131 -15.52 7.80 18.36
CA GLY A 131 -15.06 9.06 18.95
C GLY A 131 -14.28 8.93 20.26
N LYS A 132 -13.88 7.71 20.67
CA LYS A 132 -13.01 7.54 21.83
C LYS A 132 -11.61 8.09 21.51
N ALA A 133 -11.01 8.78 22.48
CA ALA A 133 -9.64 9.29 22.33
C ALA A 133 -8.65 8.11 22.20
N ALA A 134 -7.67 8.22 21.29
CA ALA A 134 -6.72 7.15 21.04
C ALA A 134 -5.86 6.84 22.27
N GLU A 135 -5.53 7.84 23.06
CA GLU A 135 -4.76 7.74 24.32
C GLU A 135 -5.44 6.87 25.37
N GLU A 136 -6.77 6.70 25.27
CA GLU A 136 -7.53 5.81 26.16
C GLU A 136 -7.47 4.33 25.76
N LEU A 137 -6.88 4.00 24.61
CA LEU A 137 -6.80 2.63 24.10
C LEU A 137 -5.58 1.87 24.59
N GLY A 138 -4.53 2.56 25.05
CA GLY A 138 -3.29 1.92 25.44
C GLY A 138 -2.23 2.87 25.92
N GLN A 139 -0.97 2.53 25.73
CA GLN A 139 0.17 3.31 26.18
C GLN A 139 0.82 4.09 25.03
N PRO A 140 1.12 5.39 25.19
CA PRO A 140 1.84 6.13 24.17
C PRO A 140 3.29 5.62 24.05
N VAL A 141 3.74 5.44 22.80
CA VAL A 141 5.12 5.05 22.48
C VAL A 141 5.71 6.01 21.47
N SER A 142 7.04 6.03 21.34
CA SER A 142 7.74 7.05 20.57
C SER A 142 7.94 6.68 19.08
N GLN A 143 7.82 5.42 18.72
CA GLN A 143 8.13 4.96 17.36
C GLN A 143 7.43 3.66 17.01
N VAL A 144 7.24 3.43 15.72
CA VAL A 144 6.82 2.16 15.13
C VAL A 144 8.02 1.47 14.50
N ARG A 145 7.89 0.17 14.27
CA ARG A 145 8.88 -0.62 13.53
C ARG A 145 9.12 -0.01 12.16
N GLN A 146 10.39 0.21 11.82
CA GLN A 146 10.79 0.77 10.54
C GLN A 146 11.05 -0.36 9.52
N MET A 147 10.52 -0.16 8.32
CA MET A 147 10.80 -1.01 7.17
C MET A 147 11.40 -0.14 6.06
N LEU A 148 12.47 -0.59 5.45
CA LEU A 148 13.11 0.16 4.37
C LEU A 148 12.37 -0.08 3.06
N ASN A 149 11.88 0.99 2.46
CA ASN A 149 11.42 0.97 1.08
C ASN A 149 12.59 0.71 0.12
N ARG A 150 12.32 0.04 -0.99
CA ARG A 150 13.28 0.01 -2.10
C ARG A 150 13.51 1.43 -2.60
N GLN A 151 14.77 1.86 -2.49
CA GLN A 151 15.16 3.21 -2.87
C GLN A 151 15.31 3.32 -4.39
N ILE A 152 14.73 4.38 -4.93
CA ILE A 152 14.98 4.82 -6.29
C ILE A 152 16.40 5.37 -6.35
N ARG A 153 17.14 4.99 -7.37
CA ARG A 153 18.47 5.55 -7.61
C ARG A 153 18.38 6.68 -8.63
N VAL A 154 18.78 7.87 -8.22
CA VAL A 154 18.81 9.05 -9.10
C VAL A 154 20.26 9.43 -9.35
N ALA A 155 20.62 9.55 -10.61
CA ALA A 155 21.91 10.07 -11.07
C ALA A 155 21.65 11.21 -12.08
N LYS A 156 22.71 11.96 -12.46
CA LYS A 156 22.60 13.12 -13.37
C LYS A 156 21.75 12.86 -14.62
N ASN A 157 21.89 11.67 -15.21
CA ASN A 157 21.26 11.33 -16.49
C ASN A 157 20.38 10.07 -16.38
N MET A 158 19.99 9.65 -15.17
CA MET A 158 19.27 8.39 -15.01
C MET A 158 18.43 8.35 -13.73
N ILE A 159 17.25 7.78 -13.85
CA ILE A 159 16.44 7.30 -12.72
C ILE A 159 16.30 5.79 -12.86
N ALA A 160 16.61 5.04 -11.82
CA ALA A 160 16.39 3.60 -11.77
C ALA A 160 15.44 3.25 -10.62
N GLY A 161 14.33 2.67 -10.97
CA GLY A 161 13.30 2.17 -10.06
C GLY A 161 13.02 0.69 -10.28
N ASN A 162 11.98 0.21 -9.63
CA ASN A 162 11.56 -1.19 -9.68
C ASN A 162 10.03 -1.28 -9.78
N ILE A 163 9.51 -2.39 -10.30
CA ILE A 163 8.09 -2.73 -10.22
C ILE A 163 7.73 -2.99 -8.75
N VAL A 164 6.74 -2.26 -8.26
CA VAL A 164 6.27 -2.32 -6.86
C VAL A 164 4.86 -2.87 -6.73
N HIS A 165 4.14 -2.97 -7.85
CA HIS A 165 2.81 -3.56 -7.88
C HIS A 165 2.49 -4.11 -9.27
N ILE A 166 1.76 -5.19 -9.30
CA ILE A 166 1.16 -5.76 -10.51
C ILE A 166 -0.34 -5.81 -10.25
N ASP A 167 -1.12 -5.10 -11.06
CA ASP A 167 -2.56 -5.04 -10.87
C ASP A 167 -3.27 -6.31 -11.40
N ARG A 168 -4.57 -6.37 -11.23
CA ARG A 168 -5.41 -7.51 -11.67
C ARG A 168 -5.33 -7.77 -13.18
N TYR A 169 -5.06 -6.73 -13.98
CA TYR A 169 -4.94 -6.84 -15.43
C TYR A 169 -3.54 -7.24 -15.88
N GLY A 170 -2.59 -7.33 -14.95
CA GLY A 170 -1.18 -7.61 -15.23
C GLY A 170 -0.38 -6.37 -15.61
N ASN A 171 -0.92 -5.15 -15.41
CA ASN A 171 -0.15 -3.93 -15.59
C ASN A 171 0.89 -3.79 -14.49
N LEU A 172 2.04 -3.24 -14.86
CA LEU A 172 3.24 -3.16 -14.02
C LEU A 172 3.42 -1.73 -13.53
N ILE A 173 3.27 -1.49 -12.23
CA ILE A 173 3.40 -0.17 -11.63
C ILE A 173 4.78 -0.06 -10.98
N CYS A 174 5.54 0.97 -11.40
CA CYS A 174 6.89 1.24 -10.94
C CYS A 174 6.87 2.30 -9.83
N ASN A 175 7.86 2.28 -8.94
CA ASN A 175 8.01 3.30 -7.89
C ASN A 175 8.49 4.67 -8.39
N ILE A 176 8.76 4.86 -9.69
CA ILE A 176 9.15 6.16 -10.26
C ILE A 176 7.93 7.07 -10.36
N SER A 177 7.93 8.17 -9.61
CA SER A 177 6.84 9.14 -9.66
C SER A 177 7.01 10.14 -10.81
N LYS A 178 5.87 10.70 -11.26
CA LYS A 178 5.84 11.77 -12.26
C LYS A 178 6.61 13.00 -11.78
N GLU A 179 6.49 13.35 -10.51
CA GLU A 179 7.21 14.47 -9.91
C GLU A 179 8.73 14.27 -10.03
N LEU A 180 9.24 13.08 -9.65
CA LEU A 180 10.66 12.76 -9.76
C LEU A 180 11.15 12.79 -11.20
N PHE A 181 10.35 12.29 -12.13
CA PHE A 181 10.63 12.32 -13.55
C PHE A 181 10.73 13.76 -14.07
N ASP A 182 9.71 14.60 -13.78
CA ASP A 182 9.65 15.99 -14.25
C ASP A 182 10.82 16.82 -13.67
N GLN A 183 11.15 16.67 -12.38
CA GLN A 183 12.27 17.36 -11.74
C GLN A 183 13.62 17.02 -12.39
N ASN A 184 13.80 15.79 -12.85
CA ASN A 184 15.06 15.34 -13.43
C ASN A 184 15.12 15.50 -14.95
N ARG A 185 13.99 15.47 -15.66
CA ARG A 185 13.96 15.56 -17.11
C ARG A 185 14.29 16.95 -17.64
N GLY A 186 13.62 17.98 -17.14
CA GLY A 186 13.61 19.30 -17.79
C GLY A 186 13.05 19.19 -19.23
N SER A 187 13.83 19.68 -20.19
CA SER A 187 13.49 19.59 -21.63
C SER A 187 14.24 18.47 -22.37
N ARG A 188 14.97 17.62 -21.65
CA ARG A 188 15.81 16.59 -22.26
C ARG A 188 14.99 15.47 -22.89
N PRO A 189 15.42 14.92 -24.05
CA PRO A 189 14.94 13.63 -24.52
C PRO A 189 15.24 12.54 -23.49
N PHE A 190 14.45 11.47 -23.52
CA PHE A 190 14.62 10.36 -22.56
C PHE A 190 14.29 9.03 -23.22
N THR A 191 14.77 7.96 -22.61
CA THR A 191 14.40 6.59 -22.96
C THR A 191 14.04 5.83 -21.68
N VAL A 192 12.83 5.26 -21.61
CA VAL A 192 12.40 4.30 -20.60
C VAL A 192 12.81 2.91 -21.07
N SER A 193 13.47 2.15 -20.22
CA SER A 193 13.98 0.80 -20.54
C SER A 193 13.59 -0.20 -19.46
N PHE A 194 13.05 -1.35 -19.87
CA PHE A 194 12.75 -2.50 -19.02
C PHE A 194 12.77 -3.77 -19.89
N ALA A 195 13.20 -4.89 -19.32
CA ALA A 195 13.44 -6.12 -20.08
C ALA A 195 14.26 -5.84 -21.36
N LYS A 196 13.68 -6.02 -22.54
CA LYS A 196 14.29 -5.73 -23.85
C LYS A 196 13.63 -4.54 -24.57
N GLU A 197 12.68 -3.89 -23.91
CA GLU A 197 11.88 -2.81 -24.49
C GLU A 197 12.49 -1.44 -24.20
N HIS A 198 12.30 -0.49 -25.15
CA HIS A 198 12.79 0.87 -25.10
C HIS A 198 11.71 1.83 -25.62
N PHE A 199 11.41 2.88 -24.86
CA PHE A 199 10.39 3.88 -25.20
C PHE A 199 10.95 5.28 -25.04
N ASP A 200 10.92 6.08 -26.11
CA ASP A 200 11.40 7.47 -26.12
C ASP A 200 10.26 8.49 -25.91
N SER A 201 9.04 8.01 -25.75
CA SER A 201 7.86 8.81 -25.48
C SER A 201 6.95 8.11 -24.48
N LEU A 202 6.11 8.90 -23.81
CA LEU A 202 5.05 8.38 -22.93
C LEU A 202 3.71 8.46 -23.65
N SER A 203 2.90 7.44 -23.41
CA SER A 203 1.49 7.40 -23.82
C SER A 203 0.65 8.28 -22.88
N GLU A 204 -0.53 8.70 -23.32
CA GLU A 204 -1.44 9.48 -22.47
C GLU A 204 -2.41 8.59 -21.68
N THR A 205 -2.86 7.50 -22.28
CA THR A 205 -3.86 6.60 -21.71
C THR A 205 -3.69 5.19 -22.22
N TYR A 206 -4.44 4.24 -21.66
CA TYR A 206 -4.54 2.84 -22.14
C TYR A 206 -5.04 2.72 -23.59
N LYS A 207 -5.64 3.79 -24.16
CA LYS A 207 -6.15 3.82 -25.54
C LYS A 207 -5.14 4.39 -26.55
N SER A 208 -3.92 4.67 -26.13
CA SER A 208 -2.90 5.27 -26.99
C SER A 208 -2.26 4.27 -27.97
N GLY A 209 -2.52 2.97 -27.81
CA GLY A 209 -2.01 1.91 -28.68
C GLY A 209 -3.10 0.99 -29.20
N ASP A 210 -2.76 0.17 -30.19
CA ASP A 210 -3.60 -0.91 -30.71
C ASP A 210 -3.54 -2.15 -29.81
N HIS A 211 -4.41 -3.13 -30.07
CA HIS A 211 -4.43 -4.40 -29.34
C HIS A 211 -3.04 -5.10 -29.40
N GLY A 212 -2.46 -5.35 -28.24
CA GLY A 212 -1.15 -5.98 -28.09
C GLY A 212 0.03 -5.01 -28.00
N ASP A 213 -0.18 -3.71 -28.23
CA ASP A 213 0.87 -2.72 -28.10
C ASP A 213 1.25 -2.53 -26.64
N CYS A 214 2.56 -2.48 -26.40
CA CYS A 214 3.11 -2.07 -25.11
C CYS A 214 3.12 -0.55 -25.00
N ILE A 215 2.61 -0.02 -23.90
CA ILE A 215 2.52 1.41 -23.61
C ILE A 215 3.12 1.73 -22.25
N VAL A 216 3.66 2.94 -22.12
CA VAL A 216 4.24 3.46 -20.90
C VAL A 216 3.67 4.85 -20.62
N PHE A 217 3.16 5.07 -19.42
CA PHE A 217 2.54 6.35 -19.04
C PHE A 217 2.57 6.55 -17.52
N PHE A 218 2.19 7.73 -17.03
CA PHE A 218 1.96 7.97 -15.62
C PHE A 218 0.47 7.78 -15.31
N ASN A 219 0.17 6.86 -14.38
CA ASN A 219 -1.18 6.51 -13.99
C ASN A 219 -1.82 7.54 -13.04
N SER A 220 -3.04 7.27 -12.56
CA SER A 220 -3.79 8.13 -11.62
C SER A 220 -3.10 8.33 -10.27
N TYR A 221 -2.18 7.47 -9.88
CA TYR A 221 -1.34 7.62 -8.69
C TYR A 221 -0.08 8.44 -8.96
N ASN A 222 0.08 8.99 -10.18
CA ASN A 222 1.30 9.65 -10.65
C ASN A 222 2.54 8.75 -10.60
N LEU A 223 2.38 7.45 -10.77
CA LEU A 223 3.45 6.47 -10.87
C LEU A 223 3.59 5.97 -12.30
N LEU A 224 4.83 5.70 -12.71
CA LEU A 224 5.11 5.13 -14.03
C LEU A 224 4.49 3.74 -14.13
N GLU A 225 3.68 3.53 -15.16
CA GLU A 225 2.99 2.29 -15.44
C GLU A 225 3.36 1.76 -16.82
N ILE A 226 3.56 0.45 -16.91
CA ILE A 226 3.80 -0.30 -18.12
C ILE A 226 2.61 -1.21 -18.32
N ALA A 227 1.96 -1.11 -19.47
CA ALA A 227 0.79 -1.92 -19.79
C ALA A 227 0.87 -2.45 -21.22
N ILE A 228 0.10 -3.51 -21.50
CA ILE A 228 -0.15 -3.99 -22.87
C ILE A 228 -1.64 -3.80 -23.15
N CYS A 229 -1.94 -3.11 -24.24
CA CYS A 229 -3.32 -2.84 -24.65
C CYS A 229 -4.11 -4.16 -24.81
N GLN A 230 -5.11 -4.38 -23.94
CA GLN A 230 -5.90 -5.61 -23.84
C GLN A 230 -5.08 -6.90 -23.61
N GLY A 231 -3.90 -6.78 -22.98
CA GLY A 231 -3.01 -7.90 -22.67
C GLY A 231 -2.48 -7.84 -21.23
N ASN A 232 -1.86 -8.93 -20.79
CA ASN A 232 -1.18 -9.02 -19.49
C ASN A 232 0.30 -8.69 -19.66
N ALA A 233 0.71 -7.47 -19.26
CA ALA A 233 2.08 -7.00 -19.42
C ALA A 233 3.08 -7.84 -18.59
N SER A 234 2.71 -8.26 -17.39
CA SER A 234 3.57 -9.10 -16.54
C SER A 234 3.93 -10.43 -17.22
N GLU A 235 2.93 -11.12 -17.77
CA GLU A 235 3.13 -12.40 -18.43
C GLU A 235 3.87 -12.23 -19.76
N LEU A 236 3.44 -11.29 -20.60
CA LEU A 236 3.98 -11.13 -21.96
C LEU A 236 5.40 -10.58 -22.00
N LEU A 237 5.75 -9.71 -21.04
CA LEU A 237 7.10 -9.14 -20.92
C LEU A 237 8.02 -9.95 -20.00
N GLY A 238 7.46 -10.93 -19.26
CA GLY A 238 8.22 -11.72 -18.27
C GLY A 238 8.72 -10.89 -17.10
N LEU A 239 8.01 -9.81 -16.74
CA LEU A 239 8.36 -8.93 -15.64
C LEU A 239 7.54 -9.27 -14.39
N THR A 240 8.21 -9.25 -13.25
CA THR A 240 7.64 -9.58 -11.94
C THR A 240 7.86 -8.44 -10.96
N TYR A 241 7.34 -8.60 -9.76
CA TYR A 241 7.70 -7.73 -8.63
C TYR A 241 9.22 -7.60 -8.53
N ASP A 242 9.70 -6.40 -8.23
CA ASP A 242 11.12 -6.03 -8.15
C ASP A 242 11.88 -5.97 -9.49
N SER A 243 11.27 -6.27 -10.62
CA SER A 243 11.93 -6.10 -11.92
C SER A 243 12.37 -4.65 -12.13
N PRO A 244 13.60 -4.40 -12.63
CA PRO A 244 14.15 -3.07 -12.78
C PRO A 244 13.52 -2.31 -13.94
N VAL A 245 13.29 -1.01 -13.74
CA VAL A 245 12.88 -0.04 -14.74
C VAL A 245 13.85 1.14 -14.71
N THR A 246 14.36 1.54 -15.85
CA THR A 246 15.35 2.64 -15.94
C THR A 246 14.86 3.71 -16.89
N ILE A 247 14.97 4.97 -16.49
CA ILE A 247 14.80 6.13 -17.38
C ILE A 247 16.14 6.79 -17.58
N ARG A 248 16.61 6.91 -18.83
CA ARG A 248 17.82 7.65 -19.19
C ARG A 248 17.47 8.95 -19.87
N PHE A 249 18.17 10.01 -19.49
CA PHE A 249 18.05 11.34 -20.10
C PHE A 249 19.24 11.59 -21.02
N HIS A 250 18.96 12.08 -22.21
CA HIS A 250 19.98 12.35 -23.23
C HIS A 250 20.30 13.86 -23.27
N GLU A 251 21.49 14.21 -23.73
CA GLU A 251 21.92 15.62 -23.91
C GLU A 251 21.26 16.26 -25.14
#